data_efce1f7ae9e1586b8651d311f8c3182c
#
_entry.id   efce1f7ae9e1586b8651d311f8c3182c
#
_cell.length_a   1.000
_cell.length_b   1.000
_cell.length_c   1.000
_cell.angle_alpha   90.00
_cell.angle_beta   90.00
_cell.angle_gamma   90.00
#
_symmetry.space_group_name_H-M   'P 1'
#
loop_
_entity.id
_entity.type
_entity.pdbx_description
1 polymer ?
#
loop_
_entity_poly.entity_id
_entity_poly.type
_entity_poly.pdbx_seq_one_letter_code
_entity_poly.pdbx_strand_id
1 'polypeptide(L)'
;KYSADTVTVIQSERNDLSEDVTALMKAIKSNSRCDASFIAIRISDGASIGYNVDEQWKCMSTFKAPTALYAYKLASEGKLNLSNKMTYTRDKYYYTGSGIIKKAASGTKYTLKTLISYSILHSDNSAYIMLRDYLSSDGISNMLKDMGCTYYENGKDNWPKVSARDAALWWNEIYNFCREDSYGSSLYTTFVNATGNMIDKALGYEYEVAHKSGSGNGYHHDCAIVM
;
A
#
# COMPACT_ATOMS: atom_id res chain seq x y z
N LYS A 1 -2.76 26.37 -6.66
CA LYS A 1 -1.48 27.05 -6.32
C LYS A 1 -0.99 26.40 -5.05
N TYR A 2 -0.08 25.48 -5.16
CA TYR A 2 0.57 24.85 -4.01
C TYR A 2 1.56 25.85 -3.44
N SER A 3 1.47 26.13 -2.14
CA SER A 3 2.47 26.92 -1.46
C SER A 3 3.75 26.11 -1.39
N ALA A 4 4.81 26.72 -1.82
CA ALA A 4 6.14 26.17 -1.84
C ALA A 4 6.58 25.67 -0.45
N ASP A 5 7.34 24.58 -0.49
CA ASP A 5 8.46 24.39 0.39
C ASP A 5 8.18 23.95 1.84
N THR A 6 7.56 22.77 1.99
CA THR A 6 7.77 22.07 3.25
C THR A 6 8.48 20.74 2.97
N VAL A 7 9.77 20.84 2.68
CA VAL A 7 10.69 19.72 2.92
C VAL A 7 10.86 19.65 4.43
N THR A 8 10.14 18.75 5.07
CA THR A 8 10.37 18.49 6.48
C THR A 8 11.49 17.45 6.58
N VAL A 9 12.73 17.93 6.69
CA VAL A 9 13.83 17.07 7.16
C VAL A 9 13.60 16.90 8.65
N ILE A 10 13.02 15.79 9.05
CA ILE A 10 12.92 15.42 10.47
C ILE A 10 14.24 14.77 10.85
N GLN A 11 15.11 15.56 11.48
CA GLN A 11 16.34 15.20 12.15
C GLN A 11 17.05 13.94 11.66
N SER A 12 18.03 14.12 10.79
CA SER A 12 19.15 13.19 10.73
C SER A 12 20.37 13.91 11.28
N GLU A 13 21.15 13.26 12.11
CA GLU A 13 22.50 13.72 12.52
C GLU A 13 23.49 13.73 11.34
N ARG A 14 23.03 13.42 10.12
CA ARG A 14 23.80 13.41 8.88
C ARG A 14 23.55 14.68 8.10
N ASN A 15 24.57 15.55 8.11
CA ASN A 15 24.63 16.76 7.26
C ASN A 15 24.79 16.47 5.76
N ASP A 16 24.84 15.20 5.34
CA ASP A 16 25.13 14.77 3.98
C ASP A 16 23.89 14.61 3.06
N LEU A 17 22.67 14.68 3.61
CA LEU A 17 21.44 14.57 2.81
C LEU A 17 21.03 15.89 2.12
N SER A 18 21.65 17.01 2.42
CA SER A 18 21.23 18.32 1.92
C SER A 18 21.42 18.48 0.41
N GLU A 19 22.48 17.89 -0.15
CA GLU A 19 22.74 17.95 -1.59
C GLU A 19 21.78 17.05 -2.36
N ASP A 20 21.52 15.81 -1.87
CA ASP A 20 20.60 14.87 -2.46
C ASP A 20 19.16 15.40 -2.42
N VAL A 21 18.74 16.00 -1.31
CA VAL A 21 17.45 16.67 -1.18
C VAL A 21 17.33 17.80 -2.18
N THR A 22 18.37 18.64 -2.33
CA THR A 22 18.37 19.74 -3.27
C THR A 22 18.27 19.25 -4.72
N ALA A 23 19.01 18.21 -5.08
CA ALA A 23 18.94 17.58 -6.40
C ALA A 23 17.55 17.00 -6.70
N LEU A 24 16.96 16.29 -5.73
CA LEU A 24 15.61 15.72 -5.82
C LEU A 24 14.56 16.82 -5.98
N MET A 25 14.62 17.87 -5.18
CA MET A 25 13.71 19.03 -5.27
C MET A 25 13.83 19.73 -6.61
N LYS A 26 15.03 19.88 -7.15
CA LYS A 26 15.26 20.42 -8.49
C LYS A 26 14.62 19.54 -9.56
N ALA A 27 14.75 18.21 -9.44
CA ALA A 27 14.14 17.27 -10.36
C ALA A 27 12.59 17.33 -10.32
N ILE A 28 12.00 17.41 -9.14
CA ILE A 28 10.54 17.55 -8.95
C ILE A 28 10.07 18.89 -9.55
N LYS A 29 10.72 20.00 -9.22
CA LYS A 29 10.34 21.34 -9.71
C LYS A 29 10.55 21.52 -11.21
N SER A 30 11.50 20.82 -11.81
CA SER A 30 11.73 20.85 -13.26
C SER A 30 10.69 20.07 -14.05
N ASN A 31 9.96 19.16 -13.41
CA ASN A 31 8.91 18.39 -14.03
C ASN A 31 7.54 19.06 -13.83
N SER A 32 7.27 20.12 -14.60
CA SER A 32 6.02 20.91 -14.51
C SER A 32 4.74 20.14 -14.88
N ARG A 33 4.85 18.83 -15.23
CA ARG A 33 3.74 17.98 -15.64
C ARG A 33 3.23 17.05 -14.54
N CYS A 34 3.94 16.98 -13.41
CA CYS A 34 3.60 16.07 -12.34
C CYS A 34 3.61 16.78 -11.00
N ASP A 35 2.55 16.55 -10.23
CA ASP A 35 2.58 16.77 -8.79
C ASP A 35 3.14 15.52 -8.10
N ALA A 36 3.85 15.70 -7.00
CA ALA A 36 4.49 14.61 -6.28
C ALA A 36 4.30 14.74 -4.78
N SER A 37 4.25 13.61 -4.11
CA SER A 37 4.40 13.46 -2.67
C SER A 37 5.22 12.22 -2.38
N PHE A 38 6.12 12.29 -1.43
CA PHE A 38 6.86 11.12 -0.97
C PHE A 38 7.29 11.27 0.49
N ILE A 39 7.59 10.15 1.10
CA ILE A 39 8.29 10.05 2.37
C ILE A 39 9.18 8.80 2.33
N ALA A 40 10.41 8.94 2.79
CA ALA A 40 11.31 7.83 3.06
C ALA A 40 11.72 7.87 4.53
N ILE A 41 11.66 6.73 5.19
CA ILE A 41 11.97 6.61 6.62
C ILE A 41 13.00 5.52 6.79
N ARG A 42 14.09 5.83 7.45
CA ARG A 42 15.07 4.83 7.88
C ARG A 42 14.58 4.16 9.15
N ILE A 43 14.29 2.86 9.05
CA ILE A 43 13.60 2.12 10.11
C ILE A 43 14.42 2.05 11.39
N SER A 44 15.77 2.01 11.29
CA SER A 44 16.66 1.83 12.43
C SER A 44 16.63 2.95 13.47
N ASP A 45 16.35 4.18 13.05
CA ASP A 45 16.39 5.38 13.91
C ASP A 45 15.26 6.38 13.66
N GLY A 46 14.36 6.10 12.70
CA GLY A 46 13.23 6.95 12.38
C GLY A 46 13.59 8.21 11.58
N ALA A 47 14.85 8.39 11.17
CA ALA A 47 15.24 9.51 10.32
C ALA A 47 14.44 9.47 9.01
N SER A 48 13.90 10.61 8.61
CA SER A 48 13.01 10.67 7.46
C SER A 48 13.23 11.89 6.58
N ILE A 49 12.89 11.74 5.31
CA ILE A 49 12.84 12.80 4.32
C ILE A 49 11.50 12.71 3.60
N GLY A 50 10.85 13.84 3.37
CA GLY A 50 9.56 13.86 2.70
C GLY A 50 9.26 15.15 1.99
N TYR A 51 8.32 15.09 1.06
CA TYR A 51 7.80 16.24 0.31
C TYR A 51 6.29 16.08 0.15
N ASN A 52 5.53 17.14 0.41
CA ASN A 52 4.07 17.15 0.36
C ASN A 52 3.44 15.94 1.08
N VAL A 53 4.00 15.57 2.23
CA VAL A 53 3.68 14.29 2.90
C VAL A 53 2.22 14.15 3.31
N ASP A 54 1.52 15.28 3.50
CA ASP A 54 0.12 15.33 3.91
C ASP A 54 -0.85 15.62 2.73
N GLU A 55 -0.31 15.84 1.52
CA GLU A 55 -1.12 15.99 0.32
C GLU A 55 -1.81 14.67 -0.04
N GLN A 56 -3.08 14.79 -0.47
CA GLN A 56 -3.94 13.63 -0.63
C GLN A 56 -4.15 13.25 -2.07
N TRP A 57 -3.90 12.01 -2.36
CA TRP A 57 -4.04 11.40 -3.68
C TRP A 57 -4.97 10.20 -3.65
N LYS A 58 -5.68 9.94 -4.73
CA LYS A 58 -6.37 8.66 -4.86
C LYS A 58 -5.37 7.52 -4.74
N CYS A 59 -5.57 6.64 -3.76
CA CYS A 59 -4.62 5.57 -3.40
C CYS A 59 -4.36 4.56 -4.50
N MET A 60 -5.25 4.46 -5.48
CA MET A 60 -5.22 3.40 -6.48
C MET A 60 -5.05 2.01 -5.81
N SER A 61 -4.20 1.15 -6.32
CA SER A 61 -4.03 -0.19 -5.75
C SER A 61 -3.13 -0.26 -4.50
N THR A 62 -2.57 0.85 -4.01
CA THR A 62 -1.75 0.82 -2.79
C THR A 62 -2.57 0.46 -1.54
N PHE A 63 -3.87 0.80 -1.51
CA PHE A 63 -4.76 0.49 -0.39
C PHE A 63 -5.06 -1.01 -0.22
N LYS A 64 -4.66 -1.85 -1.17
CA LYS A 64 -4.70 -3.30 -1.03
C LYS A 64 -3.75 -3.80 0.06
N ALA A 65 -2.67 -3.06 0.33
CA ALA A 65 -1.70 -3.42 1.37
C ALA A 65 -2.30 -3.36 2.79
N PRO A 66 -2.88 -2.27 3.28
CA PRO A 66 -3.51 -2.25 4.59
C PRO A 66 -4.73 -3.17 4.68
N THR A 67 -5.44 -3.42 3.57
CA THR A 67 -6.54 -4.42 3.55
C THR A 67 -6.01 -5.84 3.78
N ALA A 68 -4.88 -6.20 3.17
CA ALA A 68 -4.22 -7.48 3.40
C ALA A 68 -3.71 -7.59 4.84
N LEU A 69 -3.07 -6.55 5.37
CA LEU A 69 -2.62 -6.50 6.76
C LEU A 69 -3.78 -6.74 7.72
N TYR A 70 -4.90 -6.05 7.54
CA TYR A 70 -6.08 -6.23 8.40
C TYR A 70 -6.58 -7.68 8.43
N ALA A 71 -6.66 -8.33 7.27
CA ALA A 71 -7.07 -9.73 7.18
C ALA A 71 -6.09 -10.65 7.92
N TYR A 72 -4.79 -10.40 7.80
CA TYR A 72 -3.77 -11.19 8.48
C TYR A 72 -3.75 -10.93 9.99
N LYS A 73 -3.97 -9.70 10.46
CA LYS A 73 -4.13 -9.38 11.89
C LYS A 73 -5.32 -10.12 12.48
N LEU A 74 -6.47 -10.12 11.80
CA LEU A 74 -7.64 -10.90 12.25
C LEU A 74 -7.36 -12.41 12.28
N ALA A 75 -6.55 -12.92 11.34
CA ALA A 75 -6.19 -14.34 11.33
C ALA A 75 -5.27 -14.70 12.50
N SER A 76 -4.28 -13.86 12.79
CA SER A 76 -3.38 -14.01 13.94
C SER A 76 -4.14 -14.00 15.26
N GLU A 77 -5.16 -13.15 15.38
CA GLU A 77 -6.03 -13.06 16.55
C GLU A 77 -7.07 -14.21 16.62
N GLY A 78 -7.05 -15.17 15.68
CA GLY A 78 -8.03 -16.26 15.60
C GLY A 78 -9.46 -15.84 15.22
N LYS A 79 -9.65 -14.58 14.80
CA LYS A 79 -10.94 -14.01 14.41
C LYS A 79 -11.30 -14.27 12.95
N LEU A 80 -10.34 -14.69 12.13
CA LEU A 80 -10.51 -14.97 10.71
C LEU A 80 -9.78 -16.26 10.33
N ASN A 81 -10.48 -17.16 9.64
CA ASN A 81 -9.84 -18.31 9.03
C ASN A 81 -9.55 -18.02 7.54
N LEU A 82 -8.27 -17.89 7.19
CA LEU A 82 -7.83 -17.63 5.82
C LEU A 82 -8.20 -18.74 4.81
N SER A 83 -8.59 -19.93 5.29
CA SER A 83 -9.10 -21.03 4.44
C SER A 83 -10.58 -20.89 4.10
N ASN A 84 -11.32 -19.97 4.74
CA ASN A 84 -12.69 -19.67 4.37
C ASN A 84 -12.77 -19.27 2.90
N LYS A 85 -13.83 -19.71 2.23
CA LYS A 85 -14.00 -19.52 0.79
C LYS A 85 -15.12 -18.53 0.48
N MET A 86 -14.87 -17.69 -0.51
CA MET A 86 -15.88 -16.90 -1.18
C MET A 86 -16.17 -17.43 -2.57
N THR A 87 -17.40 -17.29 -3.02
CA THR A 87 -17.80 -17.65 -4.39
C THR A 87 -17.78 -16.39 -5.25
N TYR A 88 -16.99 -16.42 -6.32
CA TYR A 88 -17.01 -15.38 -7.33
C TYR A 88 -18.32 -15.47 -8.14
N THR A 89 -19.02 -14.37 -8.24
CA THR A 89 -20.14 -14.17 -9.17
C THR A 89 -19.88 -12.93 -10.00
N ARG A 90 -20.04 -13.06 -11.32
CA ARG A 90 -19.72 -11.97 -12.23
C ARG A 90 -20.55 -10.71 -11.96
N ASP A 91 -21.79 -10.87 -11.65
CA ASP A 91 -22.74 -9.74 -11.42
C ASP A 91 -22.33 -8.90 -10.22
N LYS A 92 -21.74 -9.54 -9.18
CA LYS A 92 -21.35 -8.85 -7.94
C LYS A 92 -19.90 -8.41 -7.92
N TYR A 93 -18.98 -9.23 -8.44
CA TYR A 93 -17.55 -9.07 -8.20
C TYR A 93 -16.73 -8.80 -9.45
N TYR A 94 -17.34 -8.74 -10.63
CA TYR A 94 -16.60 -8.34 -11.82
C TYR A 94 -16.12 -6.89 -11.69
N TYR A 95 -14.83 -6.70 -11.82
CA TYR A 95 -14.26 -5.36 -11.84
C TYR A 95 -13.25 -5.23 -12.99
N THR A 96 -13.26 -4.10 -13.66
CA THR A 96 -12.35 -3.79 -14.76
C THR A 96 -10.92 -3.53 -14.25
N GLY A 97 -9.97 -3.37 -15.17
CA GLY A 97 -8.58 -3.10 -14.84
C GLY A 97 -7.79 -4.37 -14.54
N SER A 98 -6.88 -4.30 -13.57
CA SER A 98 -5.92 -5.39 -13.27
C SER A 98 -6.59 -6.63 -12.68
N GLY A 99 -5.97 -7.78 -12.89
CA GLY A 99 -6.32 -9.04 -12.25
C GLY A 99 -6.80 -10.14 -13.18
N ILE A 100 -6.89 -11.32 -12.64
CA ILE A 100 -7.19 -12.59 -13.33
C ILE A 100 -8.59 -13.13 -12.99
N ILE A 101 -9.12 -12.86 -11.78
CA ILE A 101 -10.42 -13.38 -11.32
C ILE A 101 -11.58 -12.94 -12.23
N LYS A 102 -11.54 -11.75 -12.78
CA LYS A 102 -12.55 -11.25 -13.72
C LYS A 102 -12.78 -12.14 -14.95
N LYS A 103 -11.83 -13.05 -15.26
CA LYS A 103 -11.91 -14.02 -16.36
C LYS A 103 -12.49 -15.37 -15.91
N ALA A 104 -12.66 -15.60 -14.61
CA ALA A 104 -13.17 -16.84 -14.08
C ALA A 104 -14.68 -17.01 -14.35
N ALA A 105 -15.12 -18.26 -14.36
CA ALA A 105 -16.54 -18.56 -14.41
C ALA A 105 -17.24 -18.21 -13.09
N SER A 106 -18.47 -17.70 -13.17
CA SER A 106 -19.31 -17.54 -11.97
C SER A 106 -19.48 -18.90 -11.28
N GLY A 107 -19.44 -18.91 -9.95
CA GLY A 107 -19.44 -20.11 -9.13
C GLY A 107 -18.04 -20.58 -8.71
N THR A 108 -16.97 -20.04 -9.28
CA THR A 108 -15.60 -20.36 -8.85
C THR A 108 -15.38 -19.90 -7.40
N LYS A 109 -14.80 -20.79 -6.58
CA LYS A 109 -14.53 -20.53 -5.16
C LYS A 109 -13.06 -20.25 -4.92
N TYR A 110 -12.77 -19.20 -4.16
CA TYR A 110 -11.42 -18.80 -3.74
C TYR A 110 -11.34 -18.72 -2.23
N THR A 111 -10.24 -19.19 -1.64
CA THR A 111 -9.97 -18.94 -0.22
C THR A 111 -9.64 -17.47 0.00
N LEU A 112 -9.84 -16.97 1.23
CA LEU A 112 -9.42 -15.61 1.59
C LEU A 112 -7.92 -15.43 1.37
N LYS A 113 -7.10 -16.42 1.70
CA LYS A 113 -5.65 -16.41 1.41
C LYS A 113 -5.37 -16.22 -0.07
N THR A 114 -6.09 -16.92 -0.95
CA THR A 114 -5.93 -16.77 -2.41
C THR A 114 -6.35 -15.38 -2.87
N LEU A 115 -7.45 -14.85 -2.35
CA LEU A 115 -7.92 -13.50 -2.69
C LEU A 115 -6.90 -12.43 -2.26
N ILE A 116 -6.31 -12.56 -1.06
CA ILE A 116 -5.24 -11.65 -0.60
C ILE A 116 -4.05 -11.75 -1.55
N SER A 117 -3.55 -12.96 -1.81
CA SER A 117 -2.45 -13.17 -2.75
C SER A 117 -2.72 -12.53 -4.11
N TYR A 118 -3.87 -12.75 -4.71
CA TYR A 118 -4.18 -12.20 -6.04
C TYR A 118 -4.33 -10.68 -6.01
N SER A 119 -4.91 -10.12 -4.95
CA SER A 119 -5.02 -8.67 -4.81
C SER A 119 -3.65 -7.98 -4.75
N ILE A 120 -2.65 -8.63 -4.17
CA ILE A 120 -1.29 -8.11 -4.06
C ILE A 120 -0.46 -8.46 -5.31
N LEU A 121 -0.30 -9.74 -5.62
CA LEU A 121 0.58 -10.23 -6.69
C LEU A 121 0.17 -9.71 -8.07
N HIS A 122 -1.10 -9.78 -8.40
CA HIS A 122 -1.66 -9.39 -9.70
C HIS A 122 -2.40 -8.07 -9.66
N SER A 123 -2.35 -7.39 -8.52
CA SER A 123 -3.19 -6.19 -8.29
C SER A 123 -4.67 -6.43 -8.65
N ASP A 124 -5.19 -7.65 -8.40
CA ASP A 124 -6.51 -8.09 -8.85
C ASP A 124 -7.63 -7.30 -8.18
N ASN A 125 -8.39 -6.57 -8.98
CA ASN A 125 -9.46 -5.72 -8.50
C ASN A 125 -10.68 -6.53 -8.05
N SER A 126 -11.02 -7.62 -8.75
CA SER A 126 -12.12 -8.50 -8.35
C SER A 126 -11.82 -9.22 -7.03
N ALA A 127 -10.57 -9.70 -6.84
CA ALA A 127 -10.13 -10.27 -5.56
C ALA A 127 -10.25 -9.24 -4.42
N TYR A 128 -9.82 -8.01 -4.68
CA TYR A 128 -9.89 -6.92 -3.71
C TYR A 128 -11.33 -6.57 -3.32
N ILE A 129 -12.23 -6.44 -4.29
CA ILE A 129 -13.66 -6.18 -4.00
C ILE A 129 -14.28 -7.33 -3.20
N MET A 130 -13.97 -8.59 -3.53
CA MET A 130 -14.41 -9.74 -2.73
C MET A 130 -13.91 -9.65 -1.29
N LEU A 131 -12.63 -9.32 -1.08
CA LEU A 131 -12.08 -9.12 0.27
C LEU A 131 -12.77 -7.99 1.03
N ARG A 132 -13.00 -6.85 0.38
CA ARG A 132 -13.70 -5.71 0.98
C ARG A 132 -15.14 -6.04 1.38
N ASP A 133 -15.81 -6.88 0.61
CA ASP A 133 -17.15 -7.36 0.92
C ASP A 133 -17.17 -8.34 2.11
N TYR A 134 -16.09 -9.12 2.28
CA TYR A 134 -15.97 -10.07 3.38
C TYR A 134 -15.51 -9.42 4.68
N LEU A 135 -14.57 -8.48 4.58
CA LEU A 135 -13.97 -7.80 5.72
C LEU A 135 -14.81 -6.59 6.12
N SER A 136 -14.83 -6.29 7.43
CA SER A 136 -15.48 -5.09 7.91
C SER A 136 -14.74 -3.83 7.44
N SER A 137 -15.43 -2.96 6.70
CA SER A 137 -14.89 -1.65 6.33
C SER A 137 -14.61 -0.77 7.55
N ASP A 138 -15.47 -0.84 8.57
CA ASP A 138 -15.26 -0.12 9.81
C ASP A 138 -14.04 -0.66 10.56
N GLY A 139 -13.81 -1.97 10.50
CA GLY A 139 -12.63 -2.59 11.09
C GLY A 139 -11.32 -2.11 10.45
N ILE A 140 -11.28 -2.01 9.12
CA ILE A 140 -10.14 -1.44 8.40
C ILE A 140 -9.95 0.03 8.78
N SER A 141 -11.03 0.81 8.79
CA SER A 141 -11.00 2.22 9.15
C SER A 141 -10.51 2.44 10.58
N ASN A 142 -10.98 1.64 11.53
CA ASN A 142 -10.53 1.71 12.92
C ASN A 142 -9.04 1.36 13.05
N MET A 143 -8.58 0.30 12.40
CA MET A 143 -7.16 -0.06 12.36
C MET A 143 -6.30 1.10 11.83
N LEU A 144 -6.70 1.74 10.74
CA LEU A 144 -5.97 2.87 10.19
C LEU A 144 -5.98 4.09 11.13
N LYS A 145 -7.11 4.34 11.77
CA LYS A 145 -7.23 5.40 12.79
C LYS A 145 -6.30 5.14 13.98
N ASP A 146 -6.26 3.91 14.47
CA ASP A 146 -5.39 3.51 15.58
C ASP A 146 -3.90 3.65 15.24
N MET A 147 -3.54 3.53 13.96
CA MET A 147 -2.19 3.82 13.45
C MET A 147 -1.90 5.33 13.35
N GLY A 148 -2.89 6.21 13.56
CA GLY A 148 -2.74 7.65 13.41
C GLY A 148 -2.91 8.16 11.97
N CYS A 149 -3.46 7.36 11.06
CA CYS A 149 -3.80 7.83 9.72
C CYS A 149 -4.87 8.91 9.79
N THR A 150 -4.71 9.97 9.02
CA THR A 150 -5.65 11.10 8.97
C THR A 150 -6.73 10.89 7.93
N TYR A 151 -6.47 10.03 6.94
CA TYR A 151 -7.40 9.71 5.87
C TYR A 151 -7.79 8.23 5.91
N TYR A 152 -9.00 8.02 6.33
CA TYR A 152 -9.71 6.75 6.23
C TYR A 152 -11.16 7.10 5.90
N GLU A 153 -11.69 6.55 4.82
CA GLU A 153 -13.11 6.68 4.51
C GLU A 153 -13.86 5.46 5.06
N ASN A 154 -15.09 5.70 5.58
CA ASN A 154 -15.99 4.71 6.17
C ASN A 154 -16.49 3.66 5.15
N GLY A 155 -15.58 3.04 4.40
CA GLY A 155 -15.85 1.88 3.57
C GLY A 155 -16.65 2.10 2.30
N LYS A 156 -17.04 3.31 1.97
CA LYS A 156 -17.85 3.60 0.78
C LYS A 156 -17.02 3.72 -0.49
N ASP A 157 -15.75 4.13 -0.42
CA ASP A 157 -14.85 4.19 -1.56
C ASP A 157 -13.85 3.04 -1.48
N ASN A 158 -13.75 2.25 -2.55
CA ASN A 158 -12.75 1.20 -2.65
C ASN A 158 -11.35 1.76 -2.91
N TRP A 159 -11.24 2.99 -3.38
CA TRP A 159 -10.00 3.70 -3.64
C TRP A 159 -10.01 5.08 -2.99
N PRO A 160 -9.89 5.15 -1.63
CA PRO A 160 -9.93 6.41 -0.90
C PRO A 160 -8.75 7.31 -1.27
N LYS A 161 -8.85 8.56 -0.86
CA LYS A 161 -7.70 9.45 -0.87
C LYS A 161 -6.86 9.19 0.37
N VAL A 162 -5.54 9.21 0.20
CA VAL A 162 -4.54 8.96 1.25
C VAL A 162 -3.33 9.86 1.01
N SER A 163 -2.60 10.13 2.08
CA SER A 163 -1.33 10.86 2.02
C SER A 163 -0.13 9.91 1.98
N ALA A 164 1.05 10.44 1.65
CA ALA A 164 2.29 9.70 1.78
C ALA A 164 2.57 9.33 3.26
N ARG A 165 2.21 10.21 4.20
CA ARG A 165 2.29 9.94 5.65
C ARG A 165 1.42 8.75 6.05
N ASP A 166 0.17 8.72 5.62
CA ASP A 166 -0.72 7.59 5.91
C ASP A 166 -0.14 6.29 5.37
N ALA A 167 0.40 6.32 4.14
CA ALA A 167 1.05 5.16 3.55
C ALA A 167 2.26 4.69 4.38
N ALA A 168 3.09 5.60 4.85
CA ALA A 168 4.23 5.27 5.71
C ALA A 168 3.79 4.61 7.02
N LEU A 169 2.70 5.09 7.64
CA LEU A 169 2.19 4.53 8.87
C LEU A 169 1.75 3.07 8.71
N TRP A 170 0.95 2.74 7.70
CA TRP A 170 0.57 1.33 7.51
C TRP A 170 1.71 0.45 7.02
N TRP A 171 2.69 0.98 6.27
CA TRP A 171 3.86 0.19 5.88
C TRP A 171 4.81 -0.07 7.05
N ASN A 172 4.92 0.87 8.01
CA ASN A 172 5.60 0.61 9.27
C ASN A 172 4.91 -0.50 10.06
N GLU A 173 3.60 -0.49 10.14
CA GLU A 173 2.85 -1.56 10.80
C GLU A 173 2.97 -2.90 10.06
N ILE A 174 2.97 -2.90 8.73
CA ILE A 174 3.26 -4.10 7.94
C ILE A 174 4.65 -4.64 8.27
N TYR A 175 5.66 -3.77 8.36
CA TYR A 175 7.02 -4.16 8.73
C TYR A 175 7.07 -4.85 10.09
N ASN A 176 6.47 -4.24 11.11
CA ASN A 176 6.42 -4.79 12.46
C ASN A 176 5.68 -6.14 12.48
N PHE A 177 4.48 -6.20 11.90
CA PHE A 177 3.70 -7.43 11.80
C PHE A 177 4.46 -8.55 11.09
N CYS A 178 5.13 -8.25 9.99
CA CYS A 178 5.88 -9.25 9.22
C CYS A 178 7.08 -9.82 9.98
N ARG A 179 7.62 -9.11 10.95
CA ARG A 179 8.75 -9.56 11.77
C ARG A 179 8.35 -10.26 13.06
N GLU A 180 7.24 -9.87 13.64
CA GLU A 180 6.86 -10.25 15.01
C GLU A 180 5.79 -11.34 15.05
N ASP A 181 4.96 -11.43 14.01
CA ASP A 181 3.82 -12.34 13.98
C ASP A 181 4.13 -13.65 13.23
N SER A 182 3.54 -14.74 13.67
CA SER A 182 3.67 -16.07 13.04
C SER A 182 3.16 -16.13 11.60
N TYR A 183 2.20 -15.27 11.23
CA TYR A 183 1.71 -15.09 9.87
C TYR A 183 2.55 -14.12 9.03
N GLY A 184 3.48 -13.39 9.66
CA GLY A 184 4.25 -12.31 9.05
C GLY A 184 5.03 -12.73 7.81
N SER A 185 5.74 -13.87 7.88
CA SER A 185 6.53 -14.42 6.77
C SER A 185 5.68 -14.65 5.50
N SER A 186 4.44 -15.16 5.67
CA SER A 186 3.54 -15.41 4.53
C SER A 186 3.07 -14.10 3.88
N LEU A 187 2.78 -13.08 4.68
CA LEU A 187 2.39 -11.76 4.19
C LEU A 187 3.56 -11.06 3.50
N TYR A 188 4.75 -11.07 4.12
CA TYR A 188 5.96 -10.48 3.57
C TYR A 188 6.31 -11.06 2.21
N THR A 189 6.38 -12.40 2.11
CA THR A 189 6.64 -13.10 0.84
C THR A 189 5.64 -12.68 -0.26
N THR A 190 4.37 -12.44 0.11
CA THR A 190 3.36 -11.97 -0.84
C THR A 190 3.70 -10.57 -1.37
N PHE A 191 4.21 -9.66 -0.54
CA PHE A 191 4.63 -8.33 -0.98
C PHE A 191 5.93 -8.33 -1.79
N VAL A 192 6.91 -9.16 -1.42
CA VAL A 192 8.17 -9.31 -2.19
C VAL A 192 7.90 -9.79 -3.62
N ASN A 193 6.94 -10.68 -3.79
CA ASN A 193 6.59 -11.22 -5.11
C ASN A 193 5.54 -10.40 -5.88
N ALA A 194 5.14 -9.22 -5.40
CA ALA A 194 4.21 -8.36 -6.10
C ALA A 194 4.80 -7.84 -7.43
N THR A 195 3.92 -7.59 -8.41
CA THR A 195 4.33 -7.07 -9.73
C THR A 195 4.17 -5.56 -9.83
N GLY A 196 4.89 -4.93 -10.76
CA GLY A 196 4.76 -3.51 -11.04
C GLY A 196 5.56 -2.60 -10.10
N ASN A 197 6.73 -3.07 -9.68
CA ASN A 197 7.61 -2.42 -8.72
C ASN A 197 8.41 -1.28 -9.38
N MET A 198 8.10 -0.03 -9.01
CA MET A 198 8.81 1.15 -9.51
C MET A 198 10.04 1.47 -8.64
N ILE A 199 9.94 1.27 -7.32
CA ILE A 199 11.02 1.51 -6.38
C ILE A 199 12.18 0.55 -6.63
N ASP A 200 11.93 -0.76 -6.73
CA ASP A 200 12.93 -1.78 -7.00
C ASP A 200 13.66 -1.52 -8.34
N LYS A 201 12.88 -1.16 -9.38
CA LYS A 201 13.46 -0.76 -10.67
C LYS A 201 14.38 0.46 -10.53
N ALA A 202 14.00 1.45 -9.75
CA ALA A 202 14.81 2.64 -9.51
C ALA A 202 16.09 2.31 -8.72
N LEU A 203 16.04 1.30 -7.86
CA LEU A 203 17.17 0.79 -7.08
C LEU A 203 18.04 -0.25 -7.83
N GLY A 204 17.76 -0.48 -9.11
CA GLY A 204 18.55 -1.40 -9.93
C GLY A 204 18.38 -2.88 -9.58
N TYR A 205 17.34 -3.25 -8.82
CA TYR A 205 17.09 -4.62 -8.33
C TYR A 205 18.20 -5.16 -7.40
N GLU A 206 18.88 -4.27 -6.68
CA GLU A 206 19.98 -4.63 -5.78
C GLU A 206 19.53 -4.99 -4.35
N TYR A 207 18.27 -4.72 -4.04
CA TYR A 207 17.70 -4.89 -2.71
C TYR A 207 16.47 -5.79 -2.73
N GLU A 208 16.17 -6.42 -1.60
CA GLU A 208 14.88 -7.06 -1.43
C GLU A 208 13.81 -5.99 -1.14
N VAL A 209 12.77 -5.95 -1.95
CA VAL A 209 11.72 -4.92 -1.89
C VAL A 209 10.36 -5.58 -1.73
N ALA A 210 9.77 -5.43 -0.55
CA ALA A 210 8.37 -5.79 -0.31
C ALA A 210 7.50 -4.57 -0.62
N HIS A 211 6.59 -4.64 -1.61
CA HIS A 211 5.92 -3.45 -2.12
C HIS A 211 4.46 -3.66 -2.53
N LYS A 212 3.76 -2.55 -2.73
CA LYS A 212 2.51 -2.50 -3.47
C LYS A 212 2.40 -1.21 -4.26
N SER A 213 2.35 -1.36 -5.59
CA SER A 213 2.13 -0.25 -6.50
C SER A 213 0.64 -0.01 -6.79
N GLY A 214 0.33 1.19 -7.27
CA GLY A 214 -0.98 1.58 -7.74
C GLY A 214 -0.89 2.56 -8.91
N SER A 215 -1.60 2.29 -10.00
CA SER A 215 -1.61 3.15 -11.18
C SER A 215 -2.99 3.24 -11.80
N GLY A 216 -3.32 4.39 -12.35
CA GLY A 216 -4.57 4.66 -13.09
C GLY A 216 -4.99 6.11 -13.00
N ASN A 217 -5.78 6.57 -13.97
CA ASN A 217 -6.33 7.93 -13.99
C ASN A 217 -5.28 9.05 -13.81
N GLY A 218 -4.06 8.85 -14.32
CA GLY A 218 -2.96 9.80 -14.16
C GLY A 218 -2.18 9.67 -12.85
N TYR A 219 -2.57 8.80 -11.93
CA TYR A 219 -1.84 8.53 -10.68
C TYR A 219 -0.87 7.36 -10.85
N HIS A 220 0.31 7.50 -10.24
CA HIS A 220 1.34 6.47 -10.17
C HIS A 220 1.95 6.47 -8.77
N HIS A 221 1.77 5.39 -8.04
CA HIS A 221 2.23 5.25 -6.66
C HIS A 221 2.99 3.94 -6.49
N ASP A 222 4.00 3.97 -5.64
CA ASP A 222 4.61 2.76 -5.10
C ASP A 222 4.97 2.99 -3.64
N CYS A 223 4.72 1.99 -2.80
CA CYS A 223 5.00 2.03 -1.38
C CYS A 223 5.71 0.73 -1.02
N ALA A 224 6.83 0.81 -0.31
CA ALA A 224 7.68 -0.35 -0.11
C ALA A 224 8.43 -0.33 1.23
N ILE A 225 8.84 -1.53 1.66
CA ILE A 225 9.93 -1.77 2.59
C ILE A 225 11.12 -2.23 1.75
N VAL A 226 12.26 -1.57 1.93
CA VAL A 226 13.54 -1.90 1.28
C VAL A 226 14.47 -2.46 2.34
N MET A 227 15.06 -3.66 2.09
CA MET A 227 15.91 -4.40 3.03
C MET A 227 17.32 -4.59 2.50
#